data_aa0694b162dab40e96aca78c9661fdc9
#
_entry.id   aa0694b162dab40e96aca78c9661fdc9
#
_cell.length_a   1.000
_cell.length_b   1.000
_cell.length_c   1.000
_cell.angle_alpha   90.00
_cell.angle_beta   90.00
_cell.angle_gamma   90.00
#
_symmetry.space_group_name_H-M   'P 1'
#
loop_
_entity.id
_entity.type
_entity.pdbx_description
1 polymer ?
#
loop_
_entity_poly.entity_id
_entity_poly.type
_entity_poly.pdbx_seq_one_letter_code
_entity_poly.pdbx_strand_id
1 'polypeptide(L)'
;MNHDTHYNCKLQYDTVRFCTSSDNISLIKGKENLVKHTFDIETGEVTSMEFNSQANQANRNIVPFSLYIRVNMQSKRMIIEFSSKLLLEDYPLLISEDTFPQALRNMERLGICKLDVESIIEDCHFNKLHATKDVDMELTESILNTLNLYTGNYRKYKWIHYMNEGIC
;
A
#
# COMPACT_ATOMS: atom_id res chain seq x y z
N MET A 1 -3.51 -36.58 -24.73
CA MET A 1 -3.84 -35.15 -24.86
C MET A 1 -3.49 -34.49 -23.53
N ASN A 2 -2.28 -33.93 -23.46
CA ASN A 2 -1.81 -33.22 -22.27
C ASN A 2 -2.32 -31.80 -22.37
N HIS A 3 -3.30 -31.46 -21.54
CA HIS A 3 -3.66 -30.06 -21.27
C HIS A 3 -2.69 -29.53 -20.24
N ASP A 4 -1.53 -29.06 -20.66
CA ASP A 4 -0.70 -28.15 -19.88
C ASP A 4 -1.39 -26.80 -19.86
N THR A 5 -2.36 -26.64 -18.98
CA THR A 5 -2.84 -25.32 -18.57
C THR A 5 -1.75 -24.70 -17.71
N HIS A 6 -0.80 -24.03 -18.35
CA HIS A 6 0.05 -23.04 -17.68
C HIS A 6 -0.85 -21.93 -17.13
N TYR A 7 -1.28 -22.08 -15.89
CA TYR A 7 -1.83 -20.97 -15.13
C TYR A 7 -0.70 -19.96 -14.92
N ASN A 8 -0.61 -18.99 -15.81
CA ASN A 8 0.24 -17.83 -15.63
C ASN A 8 -0.38 -16.98 -14.53
N CYS A 9 -0.21 -17.44 -13.27
CA CYS A 9 -0.75 -16.78 -12.10
C CYS A 9 0.18 -15.59 -11.81
N LYS A 10 -0.09 -14.43 -12.45
CA LYS A 10 0.57 -13.19 -12.08
C LYS A 10 0.30 -12.95 -10.60
N LEU A 11 1.36 -12.73 -9.82
CA LEU A 11 1.23 -12.35 -8.42
C LEU A 11 0.56 -10.98 -8.33
N GLN A 12 -0.45 -10.89 -7.49
CA GLN A 12 -1.21 -9.69 -7.25
C GLN A 12 -1.17 -9.36 -5.75
N TYR A 13 -1.12 -8.08 -5.44
CA TYR A 13 -0.95 -7.61 -4.07
C TYR A 13 -2.04 -6.60 -3.72
N ASP A 14 -2.65 -6.76 -2.55
CA ASP A 14 -3.58 -5.77 -1.99
C ASP A 14 -2.82 -4.58 -1.41
N THR A 15 -1.71 -4.82 -0.75
CA THR A 15 -0.90 -3.78 -0.12
C THR A 15 0.56 -4.02 -0.41
N VAL A 16 1.25 -2.94 -0.78
CA VAL A 16 2.70 -2.95 -1.02
C VAL A 16 3.39 -1.89 -0.17
N ARG A 17 4.61 -2.20 0.27
CA ARG A 17 5.53 -1.26 0.89
C ARG A 17 6.89 -1.41 0.25
N PHE A 18 7.47 -0.29 -0.17
CA PHE A 18 8.78 -0.25 -0.79
C PHE A 18 9.61 0.92 -0.28
N CYS A 19 10.90 0.87 -0.52
CA CYS A 19 11.83 1.95 -0.28
C CYS A 19 12.61 2.27 -1.56
N THR A 20 12.96 3.55 -1.70
CA THR A 20 13.78 4.08 -2.81
C THR A 20 14.52 5.34 -2.33
N SER A 21 15.24 6.03 -3.22
CA SER A 21 15.88 7.31 -2.91
C SER A 21 14.86 8.40 -2.55
N SER A 22 15.20 9.26 -1.59
CA SER A 22 14.42 10.46 -1.29
C SER A 22 14.44 11.50 -2.41
N ASP A 23 15.38 11.39 -3.35
CA ASP A 23 15.48 12.31 -4.48
C ASP A 23 14.33 12.11 -5.49
N ASN A 24 13.68 10.95 -5.42
CA ASN A 24 12.54 10.58 -6.28
C ASN A 24 11.20 11.15 -5.82
N ILE A 25 11.17 11.99 -4.78
CA ILE A 25 9.95 12.64 -4.28
C ILE A 25 10.17 14.11 -3.98
N SER A 26 9.18 14.93 -4.29
CA SER A 26 9.05 16.29 -3.77
C SER A 26 7.65 16.53 -3.22
N LEU A 27 7.56 17.03 -1.98
CA LEU A 27 6.29 17.42 -1.38
C LEU A 27 5.77 18.71 -2.02
N ILE A 28 4.45 18.79 -2.21
CA ILE A 28 3.83 19.99 -2.79
C ILE A 28 3.78 21.08 -1.74
N LYS A 29 4.27 22.29 -2.09
CA LYS A 29 4.20 23.48 -1.25
C LYS A 29 2.74 23.79 -0.87
N GLY A 30 2.54 24.24 0.37
CA GLY A 30 1.20 24.57 0.89
C GLY A 30 0.45 23.37 1.48
N LYS A 31 1.09 22.20 1.57
CA LYS A 31 0.55 20.99 2.21
C LYS A 31 1.31 20.61 3.50
N GLU A 32 2.09 21.54 4.04
CA GLU A 32 2.94 21.32 5.22
C GLU A 32 2.13 20.89 6.45
N ASN A 33 0.89 21.35 6.56
CA ASN A 33 -0.04 20.99 7.64
C ASN A 33 -0.52 19.53 7.60
N LEU A 34 -0.34 18.86 6.47
CA LEU A 34 -0.69 17.43 6.30
C LEU A 34 0.48 16.51 6.67
N VAL A 35 1.68 17.09 6.79
CA VAL A 35 2.93 16.37 6.94
C VAL A 35 3.50 16.62 8.34
N LYS A 36 3.81 15.56 9.05
CA LYS A 36 4.54 15.63 10.31
C LYS A 36 6.03 15.77 10.03
N HIS A 37 6.66 16.79 10.62
CA HIS A 37 8.09 17.00 10.55
C HIS A 37 8.76 16.54 11.85
N THR A 38 9.92 15.92 11.74
CA THR A 38 10.81 15.63 12.86
C THR A 38 12.05 16.50 12.70
N PHE A 39 12.47 17.15 13.78
CA PHE A 39 13.60 18.06 13.80
C PHE A 39 14.72 17.48 14.68
N ASP A 40 15.93 17.76 14.32
CA ASP A 40 17.07 17.65 15.22
C ASP A 40 16.98 18.75 16.27
N ILE A 41 17.09 18.39 17.55
CA ILE A 41 16.91 19.35 18.67
C ILE A 41 18.09 20.34 18.75
N GLU A 42 19.29 19.91 18.36
CA GLU A 42 20.50 20.72 18.47
C GLU A 42 20.63 21.67 17.29
N THR A 43 20.34 21.21 16.09
CA THR A 43 20.53 22.00 14.85
C THR A 43 19.26 22.70 14.37
N GLY A 44 18.08 22.24 14.78
CA GLY A 44 16.80 22.69 14.28
C GLY A 44 16.49 22.22 12.84
N GLU A 45 17.32 21.39 12.26
CA GLU A 45 17.12 20.89 10.90
C GLU A 45 16.05 19.79 10.84
N VAL A 46 15.30 19.75 9.73
CA VAL A 46 14.33 18.69 9.48
C VAL A 46 15.05 17.39 9.16
N THR A 47 14.88 16.37 10.00
CA THR A 47 15.48 15.04 9.83
C THR A 47 14.58 14.07 9.08
N SER A 48 13.25 14.21 9.24
CA SER A 48 12.29 13.41 8.46
C SER A 48 10.96 14.14 8.28
N MET A 49 10.25 13.73 7.22
CA MET A 49 8.88 14.14 6.91
C MET A 49 8.02 12.90 6.77
N GLU A 50 6.79 12.95 7.29
CA GLU A 50 5.87 11.82 7.29
C GLU A 50 4.45 12.28 6.94
N PHE A 51 3.87 11.67 5.90
CA PHE A 51 2.45 11.74 5.61
C PHE A 51 1.81 10.39 5.94
N ASN A 52 0.74 10.42 6.72
CA ASN A 52 -0.07 9.25 7.01
C ASN A 52 -1.54 9.62 6.82
N SER A 53 -2.20 9.01 5.84
CA SER A 53 -3.61 9.27 5.56
C SER A 53 -4.53 9.00 6.74
N GLN A 54 -4.16 8.09 7.63
CA GLN A 54 -4.95 7.69 8.79
C GLN A 54 -4.62 8.48 10.06
N ALA A 55 -3.66 9.43 10.02
CA ALA A 55 -3.19 10.15 11.20
C ALA A 55 -4.27 11.06 11.80
N ASN A 56 -5.04 11.74 10.97
CA ASN A 56 -6.08 12.69 11.40
C ASN A 56 -7.20 12.81 10.34
N GLN A 57 -8.26 13.53 10.69
CA GLN A 57 -9.43 13.70 9.81
C GLN A 57 -9.09 14.51 8.55
N ALA A 58 -8.21 15.51 8.62
CA ALA A 58 -7.83 16.30 7.46
C ALA A 58 -7.13 15.44 6.40
N ASN A 59 -6.23 14.56 6.83
CA ASN A 59 -5.55 13.63 5.94
C ASN A 59 -6.52 12.61 5.34
N ARG A 60 -7.47 12.07 6.13
CA ARG A 60 -8.50 11.14 5.65
C ARG A 60 -9.44 11.77 4.63
N ASN A 61 -9.76 13.05 4.76
CA ASN A 61 -10.61 13.75 3.80
C ASN A 61 -9.93 13.88 2.41
N ILE A 62 -8.60 13.89 2.36
CA ILE A 62 -7.84 13.94 1.11
C ILE A 62 -7.62 12.53 0.56
N VAL A 63 -7.23 11.60 1.44
CA VAL A 63 -6.95 10.20 1.10
C VAL A 63 -7.73 9.28 2.03
N PRO A 64 -8.92 8.81 1.61
CA PRO A 64 -9.80 8.01 2.46
C PRO A 64 -9.33 6.56 2.67
N PHE A 65 -8.30 6.13 1.97
CA PHE A 65 -7.69 4.81 2.08
C PHE A 65 -6.27 4.88 2.67
N SER A 66 -5.68 3.73 2.97
CA SER A 66 -4.34 3.68 3.58
C SER A 66 -3.26 4.12 2.59
N LEU A 67 -2.58 5.22 2.93
CA LEU A 67 -1.38 5.72 2.27
C LEU A 67 -0.41 6.25 3.33
N TYR A 68 0.80 5.75 3.31
CA TYR A 68 1.89 6.18 4.18
C TYR A 68 3.12 6.53 3.36
N ILE A 69 3.69 7.72 3.60
CA ILE A 69 4.91 8.20 2.97
C ILE A 69 5.83 8.71 4.07
N ARG A 70 7.06 8.25 4.12
CA ARG A 70 8.08 8.77 5.02
C ARG A 70 9.36 9.04 4.25
N VAL A 71 9.85 10.25 4.37
CA VAL A 71 11.13 10.71 3.79
C VAL A 71 12.10 10.95 4.92
N ASN A 72 13.24 10.28 4.90
CA ASN A 72 14.34 10.48 5.85
C ASN A 72 15.47 11.25 5.16
N MET A 73 15.73 12.47 5.62
CA MET A 73 16.69 13.38 5.02
C MET A 73 18.14 12.94 5.27
N GLN A 74 18.40 12.35 6.44
CA GLN A 74 19.76 11.93 6.81
C GLN A 74 20.21 10.69 6.01
N SER A 75 19.33 9.69 5.90
CA SER A 75 19.64 8.46 5.15
C SER A 75 19.36 8.57 3.65
N LYS A 76 18.81 9.70 3.19
CA LYS A 76 18.34 9.92 1.82
C LYS A 76 17.46 8.80 1.29
N ARG A 77 16.57 8.28 2.15
CA ARG A 77 15.65 7.21 1.82
C ARG A 77 14.20 7.64 2.00
N MET A 78 13.37 7.14 1.11
CA MET A 78 11.94 7.25 1.17
C MET A 78 11.31 5.86 1.35
N ILE A 79 10.24 5.80 2.15
CA ILE A 79 9.39 4.63 2.31
C ILE A 79 7.97 5.02 1.91
N ILE A 80 7.35 4.23 1.06
CA ILE A 80 5.94 4.38 0.69
C ILE A 80 5.23 3.05 0.94
N GLU A 81 4.04 3.12 1.59
CA GLU A 81 3.12 2.00 1.75
C GLU A 81 1.73 2.42 1.31
N PHE A 82 1.09 1.62 0.47
CA PHE A 82 -0.27 1.88 0.01
C PHE A 82 -1.01 0.59 -0.34
N SER A 83 -2.35 0.67 -0.33
CA SER A 83 -3.23 -0.41 -0.76
C SER A 83 -3.63 -0.28 -2.23
N SER A 84 -4.17 -1.35 -2.81
CA SER A 84 -4.72 -1.39 -4.17
C SER A 84 -5.79 -0.32 -4.43
N LYS A 85 -6.42 0.22 -3.37
CA LYS A 85 -7.37 1.35 -3.47
C LYS A 85 -6.78 2.60 -4.12
N LEU A 86 -5.45 2.72 -4.17
CA LEU A 86 -4.77 3.78 -4.89
C LEU A 86 -4.94 3.67 -6.42
N LEU A 87 -5.34 2.50 -6.94
CA LEU A 87 -5.72 2.33 -8.34
C LEU A 87 -7.08 2.96 -8.68
N LEU A 88 -7.81 3.46 -7.67
CA LEU A 88 -9.12 4.10 -7.80
C LEU A 88 -10.17 3.14 -8.38
N GLU A 89 -10.73 3.44 -9.56
CA GLU A 89 -11.73 2.60 -10.21
C GLU A 89 -11.20 1.21 -10.59
N ASP A 90 -9.89 1.13 -10.83
CA ASP A 90 -9.18 -0.11 -11.20
C ASP A 90 -8.71 -0.92 -9.96
N TYR A 91 -9.11 -0.56 -8.73
CA TYR A 91 -8.64 -1.24 -7.52
C TYR A 91 -8.87 -2.76 -7.51
N PRO A 92 -9.91 -3.34 -8.18
CA PRO A 92 -10.09 -4.78 -8.23
C PRO A 92 -8.99 -5.51 -9.01
N LEU A 93 -8.23 -4.80 -9.88
CA LEU A 93 -7.11 -5.39 -10.61
C LEU A 93 -5.91 -5.68 -9.70
N LEU A 94 -5.94 -5.16 -8.47
CA LEU A 94 -4.85 -5.26 -7.49
C LEU A 94 -3.50 -4.71 -8.01
N ILE A 95 -2.50 -4.69 -7.14
CA ILE A 95 -1.18 -4.19 -7.50
C ILE A 95 -0.37 -5.33 -8.13
N SER A 96 0.17 -5.08 -9.31
CA SER A 96 1.03 -5.97 -10.08
C SER A 96 2.11 -5.14 -10.79
N GLU A 97 3.01 -5.77 -11.51
CA GLU A 97 3.98 -5.05 -12.36
C GLU A 97 3.29 -4.10 -13.34
N ASP A 98 2.14 -4.50 -13.90
CA ASP A 98 1.41 -3.71 -14.89
C ASP A 98 0.70 -2.50 -14.26
N THR A 99 0.18 -2.63 -13.02
CA THR A 99 -0.62 -1.60 -12.35
C THR A 99 0.16 -0.72 -11.38
N PHE A 100 1.36 -1.13 -10.96
CA PHE A 100 2.20 -0.36 -10.03
C PHE A 100 2.55 1.05 -10.55
N PRO A 101 2.95 1.24 -11.82
CA PRO A 101 3.20 2.58 -12.35
C PRO A 101 1.96 3.48 -12.33
N GLN A 102 0.78 2.92 -12.59
CA GLN A 102 -0.49 3.65 -12.52
C GLN A 102 -0.80 4.08 -11.08
N ALA A 103 -0.56 3.21 -10.10
CA ALA A 103 -0.74 3.55 -8.69
C ALA A 103 0.14 4.76 -8.28
N LEU A 104 1.41 4.79 -8.69
CA LEU A 104 2.30 5.93 -8.44
C LEU A 104 1.80 7.22 -9.09
N ARG A 105 1.34 7.18 -10.35
CA ARG A 105 0.77 8.36 -11.03
C ARG A 105 -0.55 8.82 -10.36
N ASN A 106 -1.36 7.90 -9.88
CA ASN A 106 -2.57 8.25 -9.12
C ASN A 106 -2.22 8.91 -7.79
N MET A 107 -1.11 8.53 -7.14
CA MET A 107 -0.62 9.18 -5.92
C MET A 107 -0.30 10.66 -6.17
N GLU A 108 0.34 11.00 -7.29
CA GLU A 108 0.59 12.39 -7.65
C GLU A 108 -0.72 13.20 -7.82
N ARG A 109 -1.77 12.59 -8.40
CA ARG A 109 -3.08 13.22 -8.59
C ARG A 109 -3.77 13.58 -7.27
N LEU A 110 -3.40 12.95 -6.15
CA LEU A 110 -3.87 13.33 -4.82
C LEU A 110 -3.34 14.70 -4.38
N GLY A 111 -2.33 15.24 -5.07
CA GLY A 111 -1.80 16.58 -4.83
C GLY A 111 -0.99 16.71 -3.54
N ILE A 112 -0.41 15.62 -3.04
CA ILE A 112 0.42 15.59 -1.82
C ILE A 112 1.89 15.71 -2.19
N CYS A 113 2.32 15.00 -3.23
CA CYS A 113 3.69 14.94 -3.70
C CYS A 113 3.76 14.85 -5.22
N LYS A 114 4.95 15.07 -5.75
CA LYS A 114 5.36 14.70 -7.10
C LYS A 114 6.39 13.59 -6.98
N LEU A 115 6.34 12.63 -7.89
CA LEU A 115 7.20 11.46 -7.91
C LEU A 115 7.97 11.40 -9.25
N ASP A 116 9.21 10.97 -9.18
CA ASP A 116 9.90 10.47 -10.37
C ASP A 116 9.56 8.98 -10.53
N VAL A 117 8.46 8.72 -11.25
CA VAL A 117 7.87 7.37 -11.34
C VAL A 117 8.85 6.41 -12.02
N GLU A 118 9.53 6.86 -13.04
CA GLU A 118 10.49 6.06 -13.81
C GLU A 118 11.68 5.64 -12.92
N SER A 119 12.30 6.59 -12.22
CA SER A 119 13.38 6.30 -11.28
C SER A 119 12.93 5.44 -10.10
N ILE A 120 11.69 5.60 -9.62
CA ILE A 120 11.14 4.73 -8.58
C ILE A 120 11.04 3.29 -9.08
N ILE A 121 10.53 3.06 -10.29
CA ILE A 121 10.38 1.71 -10.85
C ILE A 121 11.74 1.01 -10.98
N GLU A 122 12.79 1.75 -11.36
CA GLU A 122 14.13 1.20 -11.52
C GLU A 122 14.84 0.91 -10.19
N ASP A 123 14.62 1.72 -9.14
CA ASP A 123 15.40 1.69 -7.88
C ASP A 123 14.61 1.14 -6.68
N CYS A 124 13.30 0.91 -6.79
CA CYS A 124 12.52 0.52 -5.64
C CYS A 124 12.81 -0.90 -5.14
N HIS A 125 12.85 -1.05 -3.82
CA HIS A 125 12.98 -2.33 -3.14
C HIS A 125 11.77 -2.59 -2.28
N PHE A 126 11.01 -3.62 -2.63
CA PHE A 126 9.86 -4.04 -1.84
C PHE A 126 10.30 -4.73 -0.56
N ASN A 127 9.74 -4.29 0.58
CA ASN A 127 10.02 -4.86 1.89
C ASN A 127 8.76 -5.40 2.60
N LYS A 128 7.58 -5.19 2.00
CA LYS A 128 6.32 -5.77 2.45
C LYS A 128 5.37 -5.91 1.25
N LEU A 129 4.85 -7.10 1.08
CA LEU A 129 3.90 -7.45 0.04
C LEU A 129 2.79 -8.30 0.67
N HIS A 130 1.55 -7.82 0.59
CA HIS A 130 0.39 -8.62 0.96
C HIS A 130 -0.16 -9.27 -0.31
N ALA A 131 0.29 -10.49 -0.58
CA ALA A 131 -0.23 -11.27 -1.69
C ALA A 131 -1.70 -11.63 -1.41
N THR A 132 -2.52 -11.45 -2.43
CA THR A 132 -3.92 -11.84 -2.39
C THR A 132 -4.29 -12.54 -3.69
N LYS A 133 -5.32 -13.35 -3.62
CA LYS A 133 -5.88 -14.04 -4.78
C LYS A 133 -7.39 -14.06 -4.63
N ASP A 134 -8.05 -13.45 -5.58
CA ASP A 134 -9.50 -13.57 -5.69
C ASP A 134 -9.85 -14.97 -6.20
N VAL A 135 -10.81 -15.58 -5.56
CA VAL A 135 -11.33 -16.87 -5.94
C VAL A 135 -12.79 -16.66 -6.35
N ASP A 136 -13.08 -16.93 -7.62
CA ASP A 136 -14.46 -16.89 -8.11
C ASP A 136 -15.19 -18.14 -7.61
N MET A 137 -15.84 -18.00 -6.45
CA MET A 137 -16.65 -19.03 -5.85
C MET A 137 -17.85 -18.44 -5.13
N GLU A 138 -18.96 -19.09 -5.21
CA GLU A 138 -20.13 -18.74 -4.42
C GLU A 138 -19.88 -19.07 -2.93
N LEU A 139 -19.93 -18.04 -2.07
CA LEU A 139 -19.78 -18.20 -0.62
C LEU A 139 -21.10 -18.72 -0.04
N THR A 140 -21.20 -20.04 0.06
CA THR A 140 -22.33 -20.67 0.76
C THR A 140 -22.13 -20.63 2.27
N GLU A 141 -23.23 -20.69 3.04
CA GLU A 141 -23.17 -20.77 4.51
C GLU A 141 -22.32 -21.93 5.02
N SER A 142 -22.32 -23.05 4.31
CA SER A 142 -21.47 -24.21 4.62
C SER A 142 -19.98 -23.89 4.50
N ILE A 143 -19.58 -23.15 3.45
CA ILE A 143 -18.17 -22.74 3.25
C ILE A 143 -17.76 -21.77 4.36
N LEU A 144 -18.60 -20.76 4.66
CA LEU A 144 -18.32 -19.80 5.73
C LEU A 144 -18.16 -20.48 7.10
N ASN A 145 -19.04 -21.44 7.43
CA ASN A 145 -18.96 -22.21 8.66
C ASN A 145 -17.68 -23.08 8.71
N THR A 146 -17.31 -23.69 7.60
CA THR A 146 -16.08 -24.48 7.51
C THR A 146 -14.84 -23.62 7.70
N LEU A 147 -14.77 -22.45 7.05
CA LEU A 147 -13.67 -21.50 7.22
C LEU A 147 -13.58 -21.01 8.67
N ASN A 148 -14.70 -20.67 9.30
CA ASN A 148 -14.74 -20.26 10.70
C ASN A 148 -14.22 -21.34 11.66
N LEU A 149 -14.62 -22.59 11.44
CA LEU A 149 -14.14 -23.74 12.23
C LEU A 149 -12.64 -23.96 12.01
N TYR A 150 -12.17 -23.87 10.78
CA TYR A 150 -10.78 -24.09 10.43
C TYR A 150 -9.87 -23.02 11.03
N THR A 151 -10.26 -21.75 10.90
CA THR A 151 -9.48 -20.63 11.44
C THR A 151 -9.41 -20.61 12.96
N GLY A 152 -10.48 -21.03 13.64
CA GLY A 152 -10.51 -21.13 15.10
C GLY A 152 -9.51 -22.14 15.70
N ASN A 153 -9.06 -23.11 14.92
CA ASN A 153 -8.13 -24.15 15.35
C ASN A 153 -6.65 -23.85 15.02
N TYR A 154 -6.35 -22.82 14.25
CA TYR A 154 -4.98 -22.51 13.84
C TYR A 154 -4.32 -21.53 14.82
N ARG A 155 -3.61 -22.06 15.83
CA ARG A 155 -2.97 -21.25 16.88
C ARG A 155 -1.75 -20.44 16.43
N LYS A 156 -1.19 -20.75 15.26
CA LYS A 156 0.05 -20.13 14.75
C LYS A 156 -0.18 -18.74 14.13
N TYR A 157 -1.39 -18.45 13.69
CA TYR A 157 -1.74 -17.21 13.01
C TYR A 157 -2.85 -16.48 13.74
N LYS A 158 -2.79 -15.14 13.74
CA LYS A 158 -3.88 -14.33 14.26
C LYS A 158 -4.87 -14.11 13.11
N TRP A 159 -6.07 -14.63 13.27
CA TRP A 159 -7.17 -14.45 12.34
C TRP A 159 -8.03 -13.26 12.78
N ILE A 160 -8.46 -12.44 11.81
CA ILE A 160 -9.36 -11.32 12.03
C ILE A 160 -10.63 -11.61 11.24
N HIS A 161 -11.75 -11.68 11.94
CA HIS A 161 -13.07 -11.84 11.33
C HIS A 161 -13.68 -10.46 11.13
N TYR A 162 -13.98 -10.14 9.88
CA TYR A 162 -14.71 -8.92 9.52
C TYR A 162 -16.15 -9.30 9.27
N MET A 163 -16.99 -9.36 10.30
CA MET A 163 -18.41 -9.61 10.24
C MET A 163 -18.95 -9.94 8.87
N ASN A 164 -19.35 -10.29 8.08
CA ASN A 164 -19.84 -10.52 6.71
C ASN A 164 -18.91 -10.08 5.56
N GLU A 165 -17.70 -9.55 5.85
CA GLU A 165 -16.80 -9.06 4.81
C GLU A 165 -15.63 -10.01 4.52
N GLY A 166 -15.47 -11.07 5.29
CA GLY A 166 -14.41 -12.06 5.07
C GLY A 166 -13.52 -12.34 6.28
N ILE A 167 -12.49 -13.15 6.06
CA ILE A 167 -11.50 -13.57 7.05
C ILE A 167 -10.11 -13.27 6.50
N CYS A 168 -9.27 -12.60 7.29
CA CYS A 168 -7.86 -12.35 6.99
C CYS A 168 -6.93 -13.04 7.99
#